data_b641e9169a2faf69df99d60abfc99f39
#
_entry.id   b641e9169a2faf69df99d60abfc99f39
#
_cell.length_a   1.000
_cell.length_b   1.000
_cell.length_c   1.000
_cell.angle_alpha   90.00
_cell.angle_beta   90.00
_cell.angle_gamma   90.00
#
_symmetry.space_group_name_H-M   'P 1'
#
loop_
_entity.id
_entity.type
_entity.pdbx_description
1 polymer ?
#
loop_
_entity_poly.entity_id
_entity_poly.type
_entity_poly.pdbx_seq_one_letter_code
_entity_poly.pdbx_strand_id
1 'polypeptide(L)' 'MRLDKWLKVSRLIKRRTVANEACDGQSVSANGRTVKASYDVKVGDVLEFRFGERVTRVEVLSVGEHVGKGEAAAMYKEL' A
#
# COMPACT_ATOMS: atom_id res chain seq x y z
N MET A 1 -8.39 1.02 -7.31
CA MET A 1 -6.98 0.72 -7.70
C MET A 1 -6.51 -0.53 -6.96
N ARG A 2 -5.82 -1.43 -7.65
CA ARG A 2 -5.23 -2.60 -7.01
C ARG A 2 -4.20 -2.20 -5.96
N LEU A 3 -4.17 -2.92 -4.86
CA LEU A 3 -3.25 -2.64 -3.74
C LEU A 3 -1.79 -2.69 -4.16
N ASP A 4 -1.38 -3.69 -4.97
CA ASP A 4 0.00 -3.80 -5.43
C ASP A 4 0.40 -2.59 -6.28
N LYS A 5 -0.50 -2.10 -7.11
CA LYS A 5 -0.26 -0.90 -7.91
C LYS A 5 -0.16 0.34 -7.02
N TRP A 6 -1.06 0.46 -6.05
CA TRP A 6 -1.05 1.61 -5.13
C TRP A 6 0.25 1.68 -4.32
N LEU A 7 0.73 0.53 -3.83
CA LEU A 7 1.99 0.46 -3.08
C LEU A 7 3.17 0.92 -3.92
N LYS A 8 3.17 0.59 -5.22
CA LYS A 8 4.21 1.06 -6.13
C LYS A 8 4.07 2.55 -6.45
N VAL A 9 2.88 3.01 -6.77
CA VAL A 9 2.62 4.41 -7.16
C VAL A 9 2.92 5.35 -5.98
N SER A 10 2.55 4.97 -4.77
CA SER A 10 2.86 5.73 -3.56
C SER A 10 4.33 5.67 -3.17
N ARG A 11 5.12 4.85 -3.86
CA ARG A 11 6.56 4.64 -3.62
C ARG A 11 6.89 4.02 -2.25
N LEU A 12 5.91 3.46 -1.59
CA LEU A 12 6.14 2.69 -0.36
C LEU A 12 6.93 1.42 -0.67
N ILE A 13 6.66 0.81 -1.82
CA ILE A 13 7.42 -0.33 -2.35
C ILE A 13 7.86 0.01 -3.76
N LYS A 14 9.15 -0.09 -4.04
CA LYS A 14 9.74 0.35 -5.30
C LYS A 14 9.32 -0.49 -6.50
N ARG A 15 9.08 -1.78 -6.31
CA ARG A 15 8.76 -2.72 -7.39
C ARG A 15 7.39 -3.33 -7.18
N ARG A 16 6.56 -3.30 -8.22
CA ARG A 16 5.21 -3.87 -8.16
C ARG A 16 5.23 -5.38 -7.89
N THR A 17 6.22 -6.10 -8.42
CA THR A 17 6.37 -7.54 -8.15
C THR A 17 6.59 -7.81 -6.67
N VAL A 18 7.41 -6.99 -6.00
CA VAL A 18 7.63 -7.11 -4.55
C VAL A 18 6.35 -6.80 -3.79
N ALA A 19 5.60 -5.77 -4.22
CA ALA A 19 4.31 -5.44 -3.60
C ALA A 19 3.31 -6.58 -3.75
N ASN A 20 3.25 -7.18 -4.94
CA ASN A 20 2.37 -8.33 -5.21
C ASN A 20 2.72 -9.51 -4.30
N GLU A 21 3.98 -9.86 -4.20
CA GLU A 21 4.45 -10.96 -3.36
C GLU A 21 4.17 -10.70 -1.88
N ALA A 22 4.36 -9.47 -1.41
CA ALA A 22 4.09 -9.11 -0.03
C ALA A 22 2.60 -9.27 0.30
N CYS A 23 1.72 -8.82 -0.59
CA CYS A 23 0.27 -8.95 -0.40
C CYS A 23 -0.15 -10.43 -0.41
N ASP A 24 0.25 -11.16 -1.43
CA ASP A 24 -0.15 -12.56 -1.58
C ASP A 24 0.54 -13.46 -0.53
N GLY A 25 1.67 -13.02 0.02
CA GLY A 25 2.34 -13.67 1.14
C GLY A 25 1.76 -13.32 2.50
N GLN A 26 0.61 -12.64 2.55
CA GLN A 26 -0.10 -12.29 3.78
C GLN A 26 0.65 -11.30 4.68
N SER A 27 1.54 -10.51 4.10
CA SER A 27 2.28 -9.48 4.84
C SER A 27 1.56 -8.13 4.90
N VAL A 28 0.45 -7.98 4.18
CA VAL A 28 -0.30 -6.73 4.11
C VAL A 28 -1.74 -6.97 4.53
N SER A 29 -2.24 -6.08 5.38
CA SER A 29 -3.65 -6.07 5.78
C SER A 29 -4.26 -4.70 5.51
N ALA A 30 -5.59 -4.69 5.33
CA ALA A 30 -6.36 -3.47 5.17
C ALA A 30 -7.49 -3.50 6.18
N ASN A 31 -7.57 -2.45 6.99
CA ASN A 31 -8.61 -2.31 8.03
C ASN A 31 -8.69 -3.54 8.95
N GLY A 32 -7.53 -4.09 9.28
CA GLY A 32 -7.43 -5.24 10.18
C GLY A 32 -7.60 -6.61 9.54
N ARG A 33 -7.75 -6.67 8.21
CA ARG A 33 -7.90 -7.93 7.47
C ARG A 33 -6.75 -8.14 6.50
N THR A 34 -6.19 -9.33 6.50
CA THR A 34 -5.21 -9.72 5.48
C THR A 34 -5.86 -9.68 4.11
N VAL A 35 -5.24 -8.99 3.17
CA VAL A 35 -5.76 -8.82 1.81
C VAL A 35 -4.74 -9.24 0.77
N LYS A 36 -5.23 -9.52 -0.43
CA LYS A 36 -4.39 -9.91 -1.57
C LYS A 36 -4.00 -8.68 -2.41
N ALA A 37 -3.07 -8.90 -3.34
CA ALA A 37 -2.60 -7.84 -4.23
C ALA A 37 -3.71 -7.18 -5.05
N SER A 38 -4.76 -7.93 -5.36
CA SER A 38 -5.90 -7.45 -6.13
C SER A 38 -6.92 -6.64 -5.32
N TYR A 39 -6.71 -6.50 -4.02
CA TYR A 39 -7.61 -5.70 -3.16
C TYR A 39 -7.78 -4.29 -3.73
N ASP A 40 -9.01 -3.82 -3.77
CA ASP A 40 -9.36 -2.49 -4.27
C ASP A 40 -9.19 -1.44 -3.18
N VAL A 41 -8.09 -0.70 -3.24
CA VAL A 41 -7.74 0.33 -2.25
C VAL A 41 -8.65 1.53 -2.40
N LYS A 42 -9.11 2.06 -1.27
CA LYS A 42 -9.97 3.24 -1.21
C LYS A 42 -9.41 4.26 -0.23
N VAL A 43 -9.72 5.53 -0.48
CA VAL A 43 -9.39 6.60 0.45
C VAL A 43 -10.00 6.29 1.82
N GLY A 44 -9.20 6.45 2.87
CA GLY A 44 -9.61 6.15 4.23
C GLY A 44 -9.21 4.76 4.72
N ASP A 45 -8.78 3.87 3.82
CA ASP A 45 -8.29 2.56 4.22
C ASP A 45 -7.03 2.71 5.07
N VAL A 46 -6.94 1.91 6.13
CA VAL A 46 -5.74 1.80 6.96
C VAL A 46 -5.02 0.53 6.57
N LEU A 47 -3.84 0.70 5.98
CA LEU A 47 -3.01 -0.42 5.55
C LEU A 47 -1.91 -0.67 6.56
N GLU A 48 -1.63 -1.94 6.81
CA GLU A 48 -0.53 -2.38 7.65
C GLU A 48 0.29 -3.39 6.89
N PHE A 49 1.60 -3.17 6.82
CA PHE A 49 2.49 -4.13 6.17
C PHE A 49 3.67 -4.48 7.05
N ARG A 50 4.08 -5.74 6.96
CA ARG A 50 5.19 -6.32 7.69
C ARG A 50 6.34 -6.68 6.78
N PHE A 51 7.51 -6.22 7.15
CA PHE A 51 8.75 -6.65 6.54
C PHE A 51 9.70 -7.06 7.65
N GLY A 52 9.89 -8.37 7.82
CA GLY A 52 10.66 -8.90 8.94
C GLY A 52 10.00 -8.55 10.27
N GLU A 53 10.74 -7.87 11.15
CA GLU A 53 10.23 -7.42 12.44
C GLU A 53 9.58 -6.03 12.37
N ARG A 54 9.64 -5.39 11.20
CA ARG A 54 9.13 -4.04 11.02
C ARG A 54 7.68 -4.06 10.60
N VAL A 55 6.86 -3.28 11.29
CA VAL A 55 5.45 -3.09 10.95
C VAL A 55 5.24 -1.61 10.65
N THR A 56 4.67 -1.33 9.47
CA THR A 56 4.34 0.03 9.06
C THR A 56 2.84 0.14 8.84
N ARG A 57 2.24 1.20 9.35
CA ARG A 57 0.81 1.49 9.20
C ARG A 57 0.64 2.83 8.52
N VAL A 58 -0.22 2.88 7.52
CA VAL A 58 -0.52 4.12 6.80
C VAL A 58 -2.01 4.23 6.54
N GLU A 59 -2.50 5.46 6.49
CA GLU A 59 -3.85 5.74 6.03
C GLU A 59 -3.79 6.20 4.59
N VAL A 60 -4.65 5.67 3.73
CA VAL A 60 -4.73 6.03 2.32
C VAL A 60 -5.43 7.39 2.19
N LEU A 61 -4.74 8.36 1.62
CA LEU A 61 -5.25 9.71 1.39
C LEU A 61 -5.65 9.94 -0.06
N SER A 62 -5.06 9.21 -1.00
CA SER A 62 -5.31 9.36 -2.42
C SER A 62 -5.08 8.05 -3.16
N VAL A 63 -5.86 7.81 -4.21
CA VAL A 63 -5.72 6.65 -5.09
C VAL A 63 -5.45 7.07 -6.54
N GLY A 64 -4.81 8.21 -6.75
CA GLY A 64 -4.45 8.70 -8.08
C GLY A 64 -3.49 7.76 -8.81
N GLU A 65 -3.69 7.57 -10.11
CA GLU A 65 -2.88 6.63 -10.91
C GLU A 65 -1.59 7.22 -11.45
N HIS A 66 -1.56 8.53 -11.67
CA HIS A 66 -0.41 9.23 -12.23
C HIS A 66 0.05 10.28 -11.25
N VAL A 67 1.04 9.91 -10.44
CA VAL A 67 1.51 10.75 -9.36
C VAL A 67 3.00 11.00 -9.54
N GLY A 68 3.38 12.26 -9.52
CA GLY A 68 4.78 12.65 -9.56
C GLY A 68 5.49 12.29 -8.27
N LYS A 69 6.83 12.36 -8.30
CA LYS A 69 7.68 11.97 -7.18
C LYS A 69 7.34 12.72 -5.88
N GLY A 70 7.07 14.02 -5.99
CA GLY A 70 6.71 14.83 -4.82
C GLY A 70 5.30 14.59 -4.31
N GLU A 71 4.41 14.11 -5.17
CA GLU A 71 3.01 13.85 -4.83
C GLU A 71 2.80 12.47 -4.22
N ALA A 72 3.72 11.54 -4.46
CA ALA A 72 3.62 10.18 -3.95
C ALA A 72 3.52 10.16 -2.42
N ALA A 73 4.29 11.00 -1.74
CA ALA A 73 4.26 11.12 -0.29
C ALA A 73 2.94 11.66 0.26
N ALA A 74 2.16 12.35 -0.58
CA ALA A 74 0.84 12.89 -0.21
C ALA A 74 -0.28 11.86 -0.40
N MET A 75 0.01 10.66 -0.93
CA MET A 75 -0.99 9.61 -1.11
C MET A 75 -1.33 8.88 0.17
N TYR A 76 -0.52 9.04 1.20
CA TYR A 76 -0.71 8.36 2.46
C TYR A 76 -0.22 9.20 3.63
N LYS A 77 -0.70 8.84 4.81
CA LYS A 77 -0.25 9.39 6.08
C LYS A 77 0.25 8.24 6.94
N GLU A 78 1.49 8.32 7.37
CA GLU A 78 2.04 7.32 8.28
C GLU A 78 1.43 7.48 9.67
N LEU A 79 1.00 6.37 10.24
CA LEU A 79 0.33 6.36 11.55
C LEU A 79 1.28 5.95 12.68
#